data_3899455e36265238cb24166d28373ca6
#
_entry.id   3899455e36265238cb24166d28373ca6
#
_cell.length_a   1.000
_cell.length_b   1.000
_cell.length_c   1.000
_cell.angle_alpha   90.00
_cell.angle_beta   90.00
_cell.angle_gamma   90.00
#
_symmetry.space_group_name_H-M   'P 1'
#
loop_
_entity.id
_entity.type
_entity.pdbx_description
1 polymer ?
#
loop_
_entity_poly.entity_id
_entity_poly.type
_entity_poly.pdbx_seq_one_letter_code
_entity_poly.pdbx_strand_id
1 'polypeptide(L)'
;MCGIVGILNSSSLKNNSIDILKKLEYRGYDSAGISLFSKERIKTIKSVGKISELKNKAQNVSDKNFYGVIGHTRWACLLYTSD
;
A
#
# COMPACT_ATOMS: atom_id res chain seq x y z
N MET A 1 -11.93 8.08 -4.24
CA MET A 1 -10.71 8.62 -4.83
C MET A 1 -9.54 7.72 -4.54
N CYS A 2 -8.73 7.47 -5.55
CA CYS A 2 -7.59 6.59 -5.39
C CYS A 2 -6.34 7.39 -5.08
N GLY A 3 -5.46 6.81 -4.29
CA GLY A 3 -4.19 7.44 -3.96
C GLY A 3 -3.04 6.52 -4.30
N ILE A 4 -1.94 7.10 -4.71
CA ILE A 4 -0.73 6.36 -5.06
C ILE A 4 0.46 7.04 -4.41
N VAL A 5 1.38 6.25 -3.88
CA VAL A 5 2.63 6.75 -3.34
C VAL A 5 3.77 5.89 -3.84
N GLY A 6 4.89 6.51 -4.14
CA GLY A 6 6.09 5.79 -4.55
C GLY A 6 7.27 6.27 -3.74
N ILE A 7 8.11 5.35 -3.29
CA ILE A 7 9.30 5.67 -2.51
C ILE A 7 10.46 4.84 -3.03
N LEU A 8 11.60 5.49 -3.20
CA LEU A 8 12.82 4.82 -3.65
C LEU A 8 13.95 5.03 -2.66
N ASN A 9 14.76 4.01 -2.50
CA ASN A 9 16.03 4.11 -1.76
C ASN A 9 15.88 4.61 -0.33
N SER A 10 14.85 4.12 0.35
CA SER A 10 14.62 4.47 1.74
C SER A 10 14.91 3.27 2.62
N SER A 11 15.34 3.53 3.84
CA SER A 11 15.63 2.46 4.79
C SER A 11 14.36 1.83 5.38
N SER A 12 13.23 2.49 5.24
CA SER A 12 11.99 1.99 5.83
C SER A 12 10.86 2.06 4.82
N LEU A 13 11.04 1.37 3.70
CA LEU A 13 10.08 1.40 2.61
C LEU A 13 8.68 1.02 3.05
N LYS A 14 8.57 -0.11 3.73
CA LYS A 14 7.28 -0.64 4.13
C LYS A 14 6.54 0.32 5.07
N ASN A 15 7.21 0.70 6.15
CA ASN A 15 6.56 1.55 7.15
C ASN A 15 6.25 2.94 6.62
N ASN A 16 7.15 3.50 5.84
CA ASN A 16 6.94 4.84 5.30
C ASN A 16 5.76 4.86 4.31
N SER A 17 5.65 3.85 3.47
CA SER A 17 4.55 3.80 2.51
C SER A 17 3.21 3.63 3.23
N ILE A 18 3.16 2.78 4.24
CA ILE A 18 1.94 2.58 5.01
C ILE A 18 1.55 3.84 5.76
N ASP A 19 2.51 4.55 6.34
CA ASP A 19 2.23 5.81 7.03
C ASP A 19 1.63 6.85 6.09
N ILE A 20 2.12 6.94 4.87
CA ILE A 20 1.57 7.87 3.90
C ILE A 20 0.16 7.46 3.49
N LEU A 21 -0.06 6.17 3.25
CA LEU A 21 -1.39 5.69 2.90
C LEU A 21 -2.39 5.97 4.03
N LYS A 22 -1.92 5.87 5.27
CA LYS A 22 -2.78 6.14 6.40
C LYS A 22 -3.28 7.59 6.41
N LYS A 23 -2.48 8.51 5.93
CA LYS A 23 -2.89 9.91 5.83
C LYS A 23 -3.99 10.11 4.80
N LEU A 24 -4.11 9.20 3.85
CA LEU A 24 -5.15 9.27 2.84
C LEU A 24 -6.43 8.58 3.30
N GLU A 25 -6.35 7.90 4.42
CA GLU A 25 -7.49 7.11 4.91
C GLU A 25 -8.73 7.94 5.18
N TYR A 26 -8.54 9.18 5.57
CA TYR A 26 -9.67 10.03 5.90
C TYR A 26 -10.61 10.26 4.71
N ARG A 27 -10.14 10.00 3.52
CA ARG A 27 -10.97 10.16 2.33
C ARG A 27 -11.86 8.95 2.07
N GLY A 28 -11.63 7.87 2.81
CA GLY A 28 -12.35 6.64 2.58
C GLY A 28 -11.71 5.83 1.45
N TYR A 29 -11.81 4.52 1.55
CA TYR A 29 -11.30 3.61 0.54
C TYR A 29 -11.84 2.22 0.86
N ASP A 30 -11.77 1.30 -0.10
CA ASP A 30 -12.21 -0.07 0.15
C ASP A 30 -11.05 -1.06 0.17
N SER A 31 -9.91 -0.69 -0.33
CA SER A 31 -8.75 -1.57 -0.29
C SER A 31 -7.46 -0.77 -0.40
N ALA A 32 -6.39 -1.38 0.03
CA ALA A 32 -5.07 -0.77 -0.02
C ALA A 32 -4.03 -1.84 -0.27
N GLY A 33 -2.88 -1.45 -0.78
CA GLY A 33 -1.81 -2.39 -1.01
C GLY A 33 -0.49 -1.70 -1.19
N ILE A 34 0.58 -2.47 -1.00
CA ILE A 34 1.93 -2.02 -1.30
C ILE A 34 2.63 -3.09 -2.11
N SER A 35 3.50 -2.66 -3.01
CA SER A 35 4.36 -3.57 -3.75
C SER A 35 5.79 -3.13 -3.54
N LEU A 36 6.57 -3.99 -2.91
CA LEU A 36 8.00 -3.79 -2.72
C LEU A 36 8.71 -4.40 -3.92
N PHE A 37 9.69 -3.71 -4.46
CA PHE A 37 10.36 -4.24 -5.65
C PHE A 37 11.86 -4.10 -5.62
N SER A 38 12.51 -5.01 -6.33
CA SER A 38 13.93 -5.00 -6.55
C SER A 38 14.16 -5.42 -8.01
N LYS A 39 15.41 -5.55 -8.42
CA LYS A 39 15.71 -5.99 -9.77
C LYS A 39 15.17 -7.38 -10.05
N GLU A 40 15.06 -8.19 -9.02
CA GLU A 40 14.80 -9.61 -9.21
C GLU A 40 13.41 -10.04 -8.84
N ARG A 41 12.70 -9.26 -8.06
CA ARG A 41 11.39 -9.71 -7.59
C ARG A 41 10.51 -8.56 -7.12
N ILE A 42 9.23 -8.88 -7.00
CA ILE A 42 8.22 -7.97 -6.50
C ILE A 42 7.45 -8.72 -5.43
N LYS A 43 7.23 -8.06 -4.30
CA LYS A 43 6.41 -8.61 -3.23
C LYS A 43 5.23 -7.69 -3.00
N THR A 44 4.02 -8.20 -3.21
CA THR A 44 2.80 -7.41 -3.07
C THR A 44 2.01 -7.86 -1.85
N ILE A 45 1.53 -6.89 -1.07
CA ILE A 45 0.68 -7.16 0.08
C ILE A 45 -0.57 -6.31 -0.10
N LYS A 46 -1.73 -6.93 -0.06
CA LYS A 46 -3.00 -6.25 -0.24
C LYS A 46 -3.93 -6.52 0.91
N SER A 47 -4.81 -5.58 1.16
CA SER A 47 -5.80 -5.74 2.22
C SER A 47 -7.07 -4.98 1.88
N VAL A 48 -8.20 -5.52 2.29
CA VAL A 48 -9.49 -4.87 2.19
C VAL A 48 -9.79 -4.24 3.53
N GLY A 49 -10.36 -3.05 3.53
CA GLY A 49 -10.70 -2.38 4.78
C GLY A 49 -9.63 -1.40 5.23
N LYS A 50 -9.51 -1.23 6.52
CA LYS A 50 -8.65 -0.18 7.07
C LYS A 50 -7.17 -0.46 6.86
N ILE A 51 -6.39 0.61 6.81
CA ILE A 51 -4.93 0.50 6.67
C ILE A 51 -4.32 -0.35 7.79
N SER A 52 -4.94 -0.38 8.96
CA SER A 52 -4.44 -1.21 10.04
C SER A 52 -4.39 -2.68 9.65
N GLU A 53 -5.31 -3.14 8.80
CA GLU A 53 -5.28 -4.50 8.30
C GLU A 53 -4.08 -4.74 7.39
N LEU A 54 -3.78 -3.76 6.55
CA LEU A 54 -2.62 -3.83 5.69
C LEU A 54 -1.35 -3.88 6.54
N LYS A 55 -1.28 -3.07 7.57
CA LYS A 55 -0.14 -3.04 8.46
C LYS A 55 0.05 -4.40 9.14
N ASN A 56 -1.02 -5.02 9.57
CA ASN A 56 -0.94 -6.33 10.20
C ASN A 56 -0.41 -7.39 9.23
N LYS A 57 -0.90 -7.38 7.99
CA LYS A 57 -0.42 -8.32 7.00
C LYS A 57 1.05 -8.10 6.67
N ALA A 58 1.50 -6.86 6.71
CA ALA A 58 2.86 -6.52 6.35
C ALA A 58 3.86 -6.78 7.46
N GLN A 59 3.42 -7.02 8.67
CA GLN A 59 4.32 -7.20 9.81
C GLN A 59 5.36 -8.28 9.59
N ASN A 60 4.99 -9.35 8.96
CA ASN A 60 5.87 -10.49 8.78
C ASN A 60 6.65 -10.44 7.47
N VAL A 61 6.53 -9.36 6.73
CA VAL A 61 7.23 -9.21 5.46
C VAL A 61 8.38 -8.24 5.66
N SER A 62 9.59 -8.69 5.33
CA SER A 62 10.76 -7.82 5.43
C SER A 62 10.88 -6.99 4.16
N ASP A 63 11.26 -5.72 4.32
CA ASP A 63 11.54 -4.88 3.17
C ASP A 63 13.04 -4.81 2.87
N LYS A 64 13.83 -5.66 3.50
CA LYS A 64 15.25 -5.77 3.18
C LYS A 64 15.42 -6.27 1.77
N ASN A 65 16.45 -5.81 1.10
CA ASN A 65 16.77 -6.21 -0.27
C ASN A 65 15.81 -5.69 -1.32
N PHE A 66 14.91 -4.80 -0.93
CA PHE A 66 14.08 -4.06 -1.86
C PHE A 66 14.58 -2.63 -1.88
N TYR A 67 14.46 -1.95 -3.02
CA TYR A 67 14.89 -0.56 -3.10
C TYR A 67 13.74 0.38 -3.40
N GLY A 68 12.57 -0.12 -3.61
CA GLY A 68 11.43 0.73 -3.87
C GLY A 68 10.13 0.10 -3.43
N VAL A 69 9.12 0.94 -3.30
CA VAL A 69 7.77 0.49 -2.96
C VAL A 69 6.78 1.41 -3.64
N ILE A 70 5.69 0.82 -4.12
CA ILE A 70 4.55 1.57 -4.63
C ILE A 70 3.38 1.18 -3.75
N GLY A 71 2.71 2.19 -3.19
CA GLY A 71 1.52 1.95 -2.40
C GLY A 71 0.31 2.58 -3.05
N HIS A 72 -0.86 2.02 -2.78
CA HIS A 72 -2.08 2.57 -3.33
C HIS A 72 -3.25 2.34 -2.38
N THR A 73 -4.23 3.22 -2.51
CA THR A 73 -5.54 3.00 -1.91
C THR A 73 -6.54 3.03 -3.05
N ARG A 74 -7.53 2.19 -2.96
CA ARG A 74 -8.60 2.16 -3.95
C ARG A 74 -9.89 2.50 -3.25
N TRP A 75 -10.63 3.41 -3.86
CA TRP A 75 -11.90 3.82 -3.33
C TRP A 75 -13.01 3.00 -3.98
N ALA A 76 -14.04 2.70 -3.20
CA ALA A 76 -15.15 1.93 -3.71
C ALA A 76 -16.03 2.79 -4.59
N CYS A 77 -15.58 3.02 -5.78
CA CYS A 77 -16.37 3.76 -6.74
C CYS A 77 -17.32 2.85 -7.49
N LEU A 78 -17.28 1.61 -7.13
CA LEU A 78 -18.05 0.62 -7.82
C LEU A 78 -19.52 0.89 -7.80
N LEU A 79 -19.95 1.59 -6.80
CA LEU A 79 -21.35 1.90 -6.68
C LEU A 79 -21.88 2.61 -7.88
N TYR A 80 -20.99 3.27 -8.56
CA TYR A 80 -21.42 4.04 -9.71
C TYR A 80 -21.25 3.31 -11.00
N THR A 81 -20.49 2.25 -10.95
CA THR A 81 -20.18 1.57 -12.18
C THR A 81 -20.87 0.29 -12.28
N SER A 82 -21.46 -0.11 -11.30
CA SER A 82 -22.09 -1.32 -11.31
C SER A 82 -23.06 -1.35 -12.36
N ASP A 83 -22.91 -0.87 -12.69
CA ASP A 83 -23.53 -0.90 -13.56
C ASP A 83 -23.18 -1.62 -14.11
#